data_3fc4e31c868d5619dd3d2291a3fff80c
#
_entry.id   3fc4e31c868d5619dd3d2291a3fff80c
#
_cell.length_a   1.000
_cell.length_b   1.000
_cell.length_c   1.000
_cell.angle_alpha   90.00
_cell.angle_beta   90.00
_cell.angle_gamma   90.00
#
_symmetry.space_group_name_H-M   'P 1'
#
loop_
_entity.id
_entity.type
_entity.pdbx_description
1 polymer ?
#
loop_
_entity_poly.entity_id
_entity_poly.type
_entity_poly.pdbx_seq_one_letter_code
_entity_poly.pdbx_strand_id
1 'polypeptide(L)'
;MMPPPALLPRRLRGASQFQNFGPSGRKAFTVFLALTAPGIAAAQSTAHDGHAASTLEIVLNDGAKWQGDQNMLTGMGAIHATMTANLEAIHAGNLSAEAARGMAADVQKRVDFMVENCVLEPEVDEQFHIVLGEVMTGISALEEDEVEPGAVSIVQALNAYGEHFEHPGWQSIE
;
A
#
# COMPACT_ATOMS: atom_id res chain seq x y z
N MET A 1 29.37 44.04 -23.39
CA MET A 1 28.87 42.91 -22.57
C MET A 1 27.85 43.49 -21.62
N MET A 2 26.55 43.40 -21.99
CA MET A 2 25.42 43.95 -21.21
C MET A 2 24.78 42.84 -20.37
N PRO A 3 24.41 43.11 -19.11
CA PRO A 3 23.66 42.16 -18.29
C PRO A 3 22.16 42.15 -18.67
N PRO A 4 21.46 41.02 -18.48
CA PRO A 4 20.03 40.92 -18.77
C PRO A 4 19.18 41.57 -17.66
N PRO A 5 17.95 41.99 -17.97
CA PRO A 5 17.08 42.69 -17.03
C PRO A 5 16.40 41.74 -16.03
N ALA A 6 16.29 42.23 -14.81
CA ALA A 6 15.58 41.57 -13.70
C ALA A 6 14.08 41.57 -13.91
N LEU A 7 13.43 40.39 -13.76
CA LEU A 7 11.99 40.25 -13.74
C LEU A 7 11.46 40.36 -12.31
N LEU A 8 10.54 41.30 -12.10
CA LEU A 8 9.82 41.60 -10.87
C LEU A 8 8.75 40.54 -10.57
N PRO A 9 8.48 40.18 -9.30
CA PRO A 9 7.41 39.28 -8.94
C PRO A 9 6.04 39.95 -8.97
N ARG A 10 5.12 39.33 -9.67
CA ARG A 10 3.71 39.73 -9.77
C ARG A 10 2.94 39.31 -8.52
N ARG A 11 2.54 40.29 -7.70
CA ARG A 11 1.61 40.11 -6.59
C ARG A 11 0.21 39.80 -7.13
N LEU A 12 -0.37 38.68 -6.73
CA LEU A 12 -1.81 38.44 -6.84
C LEU A 12 -2.41 38.51 -5.44
N ARG A 13 -3.18 39.58 -5.21
CA ARG A 13 -4.14 39.69 -4.13
C ARG A 13 -5.39 38.92 -4.54
N GLY A 14 -5.86 38.03 -3.70
CA GLY A 14 -7.16 37.43 -3.76
C GLY A 14 -7.75 37.33 -2.36
N ALA A 15 -8.49 38.32 -1.95
CA ALA A 15 -9.29 38.29 -0.73
C ALA A 15 -10.58 37.52 -1.03
N SER A 16 -10.89 36.49 -0.28
CA SER A 16 -12.19 35.83 -0.32
C SER A 16 -12.91 36.05 0.99
N GLN A 17 -14.09 36.60 0.86
CA GLN A 17 -15.01 37.00 1.90
C GLN A 17 -15.59 35.81 2.65
N PHE A 18 -15.54 35.87 3.95
CA PHE A 18 -16.38 35.06 4.84
C PHE A 18 -17.81 35.67 4.84
N GLN A 19 -18.79 34.91 4.41
CA GLN A 19 -20.18 35.20 4.62
C GLN A 19 -20.72 34.44 5.82
N ASN A 20 -20.97 35.19 6.88
CA ASN A 20 -21.75 34.80 8.03
C ASN A 20 -23.20 34.55 7.63
N PHE A 21 -23.75 33.39 7.93
CA PHE A 21 -25.20 33.20 8.04
C PHE A 21 -25.54 32.90 9.49
N GLY A 22 -26.24 33.85 10.10
CA GLY A 22 -26.78 33.80 11.45
C GLY A 22 -28.08 32.99 11.56
N PRO A 23 -28.54 32.74 12.79
CA PRO A 23 -29.61 31.81 13.07
C PRO A 23 -30.97 32.50 13.15
N SER A 24 -32.02 31.86 12.65
CA SER A 24 -33.39 32.19 13.02
C SER A 24 -34.34 31.01 12.76
N GLY A 25 -35.13 30.64 13.75
CA GLY A 25 -36.31 29.83 13.54
C GLY A 25 -36.67 28.89 14.70
N ARG A 26 -37.08 29.45 15.83
CA ARG A 26 -37.89 28.74 16.83
C ARG A 26 -39.24 28.36 16.24
N LYS A 27 -39.65 27.11 16.33
CA LYS A 27 -41.06 26.74 16.50
C LYS A 27 -41.17 25.44 17.31
N ALA A 28 -42.12 25.51 18.20
CA ALA A 28 -42.39 24.61 19.32
C ALA A 28 -43.26 23.39 18.97
N PHE A 29 -43.24 22.47 19.91
CA PHE A 29 -44.27 21.48 20.27
C PHE A 29 -44.58 20.32 19.30
N THR A 30 -44.24 19.12 19.71
CA THR A 30 -45.30 18.12 19.98
C THR A 30 -44.73 17.02 20.89
N VAL A 31 -45.38 16.83 22.03
CA VAL A 31 -45.19 15.74 22.97
C VAL A 31 -45.81 14.48 22.37
N PHE A 32 -45.01 13.41 22.19
CA PHE A 32 -45.53 12.07 22.03
C PHE A 32 -44.93 11.14 23.11
N LEU A 33 -45.82 10.76 23.99
CA LEU A 33 -45.62 9.74 25.01
C LEU A 33 -45.78 8.36 24.32
N ALA A 34 -44.77 7.53 24.27
CA ALA A 34 -44.92 6.14 23.89
C ALA A 34 -43.86 5.24 24.51
N LEU A 35 -44.31 4.36 25.33
CA LEU A 35 -43.91 3.01 25.71
C LEU A 35 -42.41 2.64 25.69
N THR A 36 -41.94 2.36 26.90
CA THR A 36 -40.73 1.62 27.24
C THR A 36 -40.80 0.17 26.74
N ALA A 37 -39.90 -0.22 25.85
CA ALA A 37 -39.47 -1.59 25.67
C ALA A 37 -38.01 -1.72 26.11
N PRO A 38 -37.59 -2.71 26.90
CA PRO A 38 -36.20 -2.93 27.22
C PRO A 38 -35.50 -3.53 26.01
N GLY A 39 -34.87 -2.70 25.21
CA GLY A 39 -33.97 -3.13 24.14
C GLY A 39 -32.66 -3.63 24.74
N ILE A 40 -32.38 -4.90 24.48
CA ILE A 40 -31.11 -5.55 24.77
C ILE A 40 -29.99 -4.69 24.12
N ALA A 41 -29.17 -4.07 24.95
CA ALA A 41 -27.94 -3.45 24.48
C ALA A 41 -27.01 -4.55 23.97
N ALA A 42 -27.04 -4.82 22.67
CA ALA A 42 -25.96 -5.53 22.02
C ALA A 42 -24.71 -4.64 22.16
N ALA A 43 -23.79 -5.06 23.01
CA ALA A 43 -22.46 -4.52 23.04
C ALA A 43 -21.85 -4.73 21.65
N GLN A 44 -21.81 -3.66 20.86
CA GLN A 44 -20.97 -3.62 19.68
C GLN A 44 -19.54 -3.59 20.21
N SER A 45 -18.91 -4.77 20.20
CA SER A 45 -17.46 -4.86 20.24
C SER A 45 -16.98 -4.05 19.04
N THR A 46 -16.43 -2.87 19.32
CA THR A 46 -15.52 -2.24 18.37
C THR A 46 -14.31 -3.19 18.30
N ALA A 47 -14.39 -4.15 17.38
CA ALA A 47 -13.20 -4.80 16.91
C ALA A 47 -12.31 -3.65 16.43
N HIS A 48 -11.16 -3.48 17.06
CA HIS A 48 -10.05 -2.79 16.44
C HIS A 48 -9.86 -3.50 15.11
N ASP A 49 -10.15 -2.79 14.03
CA ASP A 49 -9.71 -3.20 12.70
C ASP A 49 -8.17 -3.16 12.76
N GLY A 50 -7.61 -4.29 13.20
CA GLY A 50 -6.27 -4.65 12.81
C GLY A 50 -6.26 -4.55 11.29
N HIS A 51 -5.25 -3.91 10.76
CA HIS A 51 -5.01 -3.69 9.35
C HIS A 51 -5.59 -4.86 8.56
N ALA A 52 -6.67 -4.59 7.82
CA ALA A 52 -7.22 -5.58 6.91
C ALA A 52 -6.10 -5.85 5.91
N ALA A 53 -5.46 -7.02 6.05
CA ALA A 53 -4.55 -7.50 5.05
C ALA A 53 -5.34 -7.44 3.74
N SER A 54 -4.90 -6.63 2.79
CA SER A 54 -5.52 -6.61 1.47
C SER A 54 -5.33 -8.03 0.93
N THR A 55 -6.40 -8.79 0.83
CA THR A 55 -6.34 -10.11 0.23
C THR A 55 -6.18 -9.89 -1.26
N LEU A 56 -4.97 -10.12 -1.77
CA LEU A 56 -4.72 -10.08 -3.19
C LEU A 56 -5.58 -11.16 -3.86
N GLU A 57 -6.38 -10.76 -4.85
CA GLU A 57 -7.26 -11.69 -5.58
C GLU A 57 -6.48 -12.47 -6.63
N ILE A 58 -5.53 -13.29 -6.19
CA ILE A 58 -4.76 -14.19 -7.05
C ILE A 58 -5.44 -15.55 -7.02
N VAL A 59 -5.59 -16.18 -8.18
CA VAL A 59 -6.18 -17.52 -8.30
C VAL A 59 -5.12 -18.56 -8.65
N LEU A 60 -5.31 -19.79 -8.20
CA LEU A 60 -4.46 -20.93 -8.58
C LEU A 60 -4.81 -21.41 -9.99
N ASN A 61 -3.85 -22.03 -10.67
CA ASN A 61 -4.02 -22.69 -11.96
C ASN A 61 -4.65 -24.08 -11.76
N ASP A 62 -5.98 -24.15 -11.82
CA ASP A 62 -6.72 -25.38 -11.56
C ASP A 62 -6.34 -26.09 -10.24
N GLY A 63 -6.03 -25.28 -9.21
CA GLY A 63 -5.60 -25.77 -7.90
C GLY A 63 -4.09 -26.02 -7.76
N ALA A 64 -3.31 -25.85 -8.82
CA ALA A 64 -1.84 -25.88 -8.80
C ALA A 64 -1.26 -24.47 -8.76
N LYS A 65 0.00 -24.34 -8.35
CA LYS A 65 0.75 -23.08 -8.44
C LYS A 65 1.15 -22.78 -9.89
N TRP A 66 1.23 -21.49 -10.20
CA TRP A 66 1.68 -21.01 -11.49
C TRP A 66 3.18 -21.24 -11.69
N GLN A 67 3.59 -21.59 -12.90
CA GLN A 67 4.98 -21.74 -13.28
C GLN A 67 5.48 -20.47 -13.95
N GLY A 68 6.38 -19.74 -13.29
CA GLY A 68 7.05 -18.60 -13.90
C GLY A 68 8.36 -18.95 -14.59
N ASP A 69 8.98 -17.96 -15.21
CA ASP A 69 10.30 -18.12 -15.81
C ASP A 69 11.44 -17.85 -14.81
N GLN A 70 12.68 -18.10 -15.24
CA GLN A 70 13.87 -17.93 -14.40
C GLN A 70 14.09 -16.45 -14.00
N ASN A 71 13.64 -15.48 -14.80
CA ASN A 71 13.80 -14.06 -14.50
C ASN A 71 12.85 -13.66 -13.38
N MET A 72 11.60 -14.15 -13.41
CA MET A 72 10.63 -13.97 -12.33
C MET A 72 11.17 -14.56 -11.00
N LEU A 73 11.66 -15.80 -11.04
CA LEU A 73 12.26 -16.43 -9.84
C LEU A 73 13.44 -15.61 -9.30
N THR A 74 14.32 -15.15 -10.18
CA THR A 74 15.49 -14.35 -9.80
C THR A 74 15.10 -13.02 -9.19
N GLY A 75 14.16 -12.31 -9.81
CA GLY A 75 13.69 -10.99 -9.34
C GLY A 75 12.99 -11.10 -7.99
N MET A 76 12.01 -12.01 -7.87
CA MET A 76 11.26 -12.21 -6.62
C MET A 76 12.15 -12.70 -5.48
N GLY A 77 13.09 -13.64 -5.77
CA GLY A 77 14.07 -14.08 -4.78
C GLY A 77 14.98 -12.96 -4.28
N ALA A 78 15.35 -12.01 -5.14
CA ALA A 78 16.13 -10.85 -4.76
C ALA A 78 15.33 -9.84 -3.90
N ILE A 79 14.05 -9.63 -4.20
CA ILE A 79 13.16 -8.80 -3.36
C ILE A 79 13.00 -9.46 -1.98
N HIS A 80 12.74 -10.76 -1.94
CA HIS A 80 12.62 -11.53 -0.71
C HIS A 80 13.88 -11.39 0.16
N ALA A 81 15.07 -11.55 -0.43
CA ALA A 81 16.33 -11.38 0.28
C ALA A 81 16.52 -9.97 0.83
N THR A 82 16.13 -8.93 0.07
CA THR A 82 16.18 -7.53 0.51
C THR A 82 15.27 -7.32 1.73
N MET A 83 14.04 -7.81 1.69
CA MET A 83 13.10 -7.67 2.81
C MET A 83 13.58 -8.42 4.04
N THR A 84 14.00 -9.67 3.89
CA THR A 84 14.52 -10.50 5.00
C THR A 84 15.73 -9.85 5.69
N ALA A 85 16.64 -9.26 4.92
CA ALA A 85 17.82 -8.59 5.47
C ALA A 85 17.50 -7.35 6.32
N ASN A 86 16.35 -6.71 6.11
CA ASN A 86 15.92 -5.51 6.81
C ASN A 86 14.82 -5.77 7.86
N LEU A 87 14.32 -7.00 7.96
CA LEU A 87 13.14 -7.34 8.74
C LEU A 87 13.29 -6.99 10.23
N GLU A 88 14.43 -7.28 10.84
CA GLU A 88 14.72 -6.95 12.25
C GLU A 88 14.65 -5.43 12.49
N ALA A 89 15.23 -4.64 11.60
CA ALA A 89 15.21 -3.17 11.72
C ALA A 89 13.80 -2.60 11.51
N ILE A 90 13.01 -3.19 10.61
CA ILE A 90 11.61 -2.83 10.37
C ILE A 90 10.78 -3.12 11.62
N HIS A 91 10.84 -4.33 12.17
CA HIS A 91 10.08 -4.73 13.36
C HIS A 91 10.46 -3.91 14.59
N ALA A 92 11.73 -3.54 14.72
CA ALA A 92 12.19 -2.70 15.82
C ALA A 92 11.85 -1.20 15.65
N GLY A 93 11.27 -0.79 14.51
CA GLY A 93 11.01 0.61 14.17
C GLY A 93 12.29 1.43 14.04
N ASN A 94 13.42 0.80 13.72
CA ASN A 94 14.74 1.41 13.68
C ASN A 94 15.23 1.67 12.24
N LEU A 95 14.46 1.31 11.22
CA LEU A 95 14.82 1.60 9.84
C LEU A 95 14.67 3.10 9.58
N SER A 96 15.77 3.78 9.25
CA SER A 96 15.72 5.21 8.94
C SER A 96 15.02 5.46 7.60
N ALA A 97 14.45 6.66 7.43
CA ALA A 97 13.84 7.08 6.17
C ALA A 97 14.80 6.98 4.97
N GLU A 98 16.08 7.29 5.15
CA GLU A 98 17.10 7.12 4.11
C GLU A 98 17.30 5.64 3.75
N ALA A 99 17.37 4.76 4.75
CA ALA A 99 17.50 3.32 4.51
C ALA A 99 16.24 2.73 3.86
N ALA A 100 15.05 3.18 4.25
CA ALA A 100 13.79 2.79 3.65
C ALA A 100 13.71 3.17 2.17
N ARG A 101 14.07 4.41 1.82
CA ARG A 101 14.17 4.84 0.42
C ARG A 101 15.24 4.08 -0.36
N GLY A 102 16.36 3.74 0.27
CA GLY A 102 17.38 2.87 -0.33
C GLY A 102 16.84 1.48 -0.64
N MET A 103 16.09 0.90 0.30
CA MET A 103 15.41 -0.39 0.13
C MET A 103 14.35 -0.32 -0.99
N ALA A 104 13.53 0.73 -1.04
CA ALA A 104 12.57 0.96 -2.11
C ALA A 104 13.25 0.99 -3.50
N ALA A 105 14.35 1.73 -3.62
CA ALA A 105 15.11 1.81 -4.87
C ALA A 105 15.72 0.46 -5.28
N ASP A 106 16.14 -0.36 -4.33
CA ASP A 106 16.66 -1.70 -4.64
C ASP A 106 15.55 -2.68 -5.05
N VAL A 107 14.38 -2.60 -4.42
CA VAL A 107 13.20 -3.37 -4.83
C VAL A 107 12.73 -2.92 -6.22
N GLN A 108 12.65 -1.61 -6.49
CA GLN A 108 12.28 -1.08 -7.80
C GLN A 108 13.17 -1.61 -8.93
N LYS A 109 14.49 -1.66 -8.73
CA LYS A 109 15.41 -2.24 -9.73
C LYS A 109 15.09 -3.71 -10.06
N ARG A 110 14.55 -4.47 -9.09
CA ARG A 110 14.15 -5.86 -9.33
C ARG A 110 12.84 -5.94 -10.09
N VAL A 111 11.90 -5.05 -9.79
CA VAL A 111 10.67 -4.92 -10.58
C VAL A 111 11.01 -4.54 -12.02
N ASP A 112 11.83 -3.53 -12.23
CA ASP A 112 12.27 -3.09 -13.58
C ASP A 112 12.94 -4.24 -14.34
N PHE A 113 13.84 -4.99 -13.68
CA PHE A 113 14.48 -6.17 -14.27
C PHE A 113 13.44 -7.21 -14.72
N MET A 114 12.43 -7.50 -13.90
CA MET A 114 11.41 -8.50 -14.26
C MET A 114 10.53 -7.99 -15.40
N VAL A 115 10.11 -6.74 -15.38
CA VAL A 115 9.31 -6.13 -16.46
C VAL A 115 10.04 -6.14 -17.81
N GLU A 116 11.35 -5.95 -17.79
CA GLU A 116 12.17 -5.92 -19.01
C GLU A 116 12.54 -7.32 -19.55
N ASN A 117 12.58 -8.35 -18.69
CA ASN A 117 13.21 -9.62 -19.04
C ASN A 117 12.30 -10.84 -18.89
N CYS A 118 11.18 -10.78 -18.17
CA CYS A 118 10.27 -11.90 -18.07
C CYS A 118 9.55 -12.16 -19.39
N VAL A 119 9.37 -13.45 -19.69
CA VAL A 119 8.56 -13.93 -20.81
C VAL A 119 7.61 -14.97 -20.25
N LEU A 120 6.44 -14.52 -19.84
CA LEU A 120 5.42 -15.32 -19.17
C LEU A 120 4.28 -15.67 -20.13
N GLU A 121 3.64 -16.82 -19.88
CA GLU A 121 2.36 -17.11 -20.52
C GLU A 121 1.30 -16.10 -20.06
N PRO A 122 0.31 -15.73 -20.89
CA PRO A 122 -0.62 -14.64 -20.60
C PRO A 122 -1.36 -14.77 -19.26
N GLU A 123 -1.76 -16.00 -18.90
CA GLU A 123 -2.48 -16.28 -17.66
C GLU A 123 -1.56 -16.14 -16.42
N VAL A 124 -0.30 -16.52 -16.54
CA VAL A 124 0.72 -16.35 -15.50
C VAL A 124 1.03 -14.87 -15.31
N ASP A 125 1.19 -14.15 -16.41
CA ASP A 125 1.47 -12.71 -16.44
C ASP A 125 0.35 -11.91 -15.75
N GLU A 126 -0.91 -12.22 -16.05
CA GLU A 126 -2.07 -11.59 -15.41
C GLU A 126 -2.04 -11.74 -13.89
N GLN A 127 -1.78 -12.95 -13.37
CA GLN A 127 -1.71 -13.19 -11.94
C GLN A 127 -0.48 -12.54 -11.30
N PHE A 128 0.64 -12.53 -12.01
CA PHE A 128 1.87 -11.92 -11.53
C PHE A 128 1.78 -10.40 -11.45
N HIS A 129 1.04 -9.74 -12.34
CA HIS A 129 0.78 -8.31 -12.29
C HIS A 129 0.07 -7.88 -11.00
N ILE A 130 -0.78 -8.73 -10.41
CA ILE A 130 -1.42 -8.47 -9.11
C ILE A 130 -0.36 -8.40 -8.01
N VAL A 131 0.60 -9.34 -8.00
CA VAL A 131 1.72 -9.33 -7.06
C VAL A 131 2.58 -8.08 -7.22
N LEU A 132 2.96 -7.76 -8.47
CA LEU A 132 3.78 -6.58 -8.76
C LEU A 132 3.06 -5.28 -8.38
N GLY A 133 1.75 -5.20 -8.56
CA GLY A 133 0.95 -4.04 -8.15
C GLY A 133 1.06 -3.76 -6.65
N GLU A 134 1.01 -4.80 -5.81
CA GLU A 134 1.16 -4.65 -4.36
C GLU A 134 2.62 -4.31 -3.97
N VAL A 135 3.62 -4.91 -4.65
CA VAL A 135 5.03 -4.51 -4.46
C VAL A 135 5.22 -3.03 -4.77
N MET A 136 4.63 -2.52 -5.86
CA MET A 136 4.70 -1.11 -6.26
C MET A 136 4.01 -0.19 -5.24
N THR A 137 2.89 -0.63 -4.66
CA THR A 137 2.23 0.08 -3.56
C THR A 137 3.17 0.23 -2.38
N GLY A 138 3.85 -0.86 -2.00
CA GLY A 138 4.83 -0.82 -0.92
C GLY A 138 6.05 0.06 -1.22
N ILE A 139 6.56 0.05 -2.46
CA ILE A 139 7.65 0.95 -2.88
C ILE A 139 7.23 2.40 -2.71
N SER A 140 6.04 2.77 -3.19
CA SER A 140 5.53 4.15 -3.09
C SER A 140 5.42 4.62 -1.63
N ALA A 141 4.91 3.78 -0.74
CA ALA A 141 4.83 4.08 0.69
C ALA A 141 6.21 4.28 1.34
N LEU A 142 7.19 3.43 0.99
CA LEU A 142 8.57 3.58 1.48
C LEU A 142 9.24 4.89 0.99
N GLU A 143 8.93 5.34 -0.23
CA GLU A 143 9.41 6.61 -0.78
C GLU A 143 8.78 7.82 -0.09
N GLU A 144 7.55 7.68 0.42
CA GLU A 144 6.81 8.68 1.19
C GLU A 144 7.13 8.64 2.71
N ASP A 145 8.17 7.92 3.10
CA ASP A 145 8.61 7.72 4.49
C ASP A 145 7.61 6.91 5.36
N GLU A 146 6.65 6.23 4.74
CA GLU A 146 5.70 5.33 5.40
C GLU A 146 6.31 3.91 5.51
N VAL A 147 7.29 3.75 6.40
CA VAL A 147 8.15 2.55 6.46
C VAL A 147 7.36 1.29 6.77
N GLU A 148 6.54 1.31 7.83
CA GLU A 148 5.77 0.13 8.25
C GLU A 148 4.70 -0.27 7.22
N PRO A 149 3.83 0.63 6.73
CA PRO A 149 2.88 0.30 5.67
C PRO A 149 3.55 -0.23 4.40
N GLY A 150 4.64 0.41 3.96
CA GLY A 150 5.36 0.00 2.77
C GLY A 150 5.99 -1.39 2.90
N ALA A 151 6.60 -1.69 4.05
CA ALA A 151 7.16 -3.00 4.33
C ALA A 151 6.07 -4.09 4.38
N VAL A 152 4.93 -3.78 5.02
CA VAL A 152 3.78 -4.70 5.11
C VAL A 152 3.26 -5.06 3.73
N SER A 153 3.04 -4.07 2.84
CA SER A 153 2.58 -4.33 1.47
C SER A 153 3.55 -5.23 0.69
N ILE A 154 4.86 -4.98 0.78
CA ILE A 154 5.85 -5.83 0.08
C ILE A 154 5.85 -7.26 0.67
N VAL A 155 5.79 -7.42 1.99
CA VAL A 155 5.74 -8.74 2.63
C VAL A 155 4.47 -9.49 2.24
N GLN A 156 3.32 -8.84 2.21
CA GLN A 156 2.05 -9.43 1.75
C GLN A 156 2.16 -9.92 0.30
N ALA A 157 2.72 -9.11 -0.59
CA ALA A 157 2.96 -9.49 -1.98
C ALA A 157 3.87 -10.70 -2.10
N LEU A 158 4.97 -10.75 -1.32
CA LEU A 158 5.90 -11.88 -1.30
C LEU A 158 5.25 -13.17 -0.78
N ASN A 159 4.45 -13.08 0.27
CA ASN A 159 3.76 -14.23 0.82
C ASN A 159 2.69 -14.75 -0.15
N ALA A 160 1.88 -13.85 -0.74
CA ALA A 160 0.92 -14.20 -1.77
C ALA A 160 1.58 -14.84 -3.01
N TYR A 161 2.74 -14.30 -3.43
CA TYR A 161 3.55 -14.94 -4.47
C TYR A 161 3.95 -16.38 -4.08
N GLY A 162 4.46 -16.59 -2.88
CA GLY A 162 4.85 -17.92 -2.40
C GLY A 162 3.70 -18.92 -2.31
N GLU A 163 2.49 -18.43 -2.08
CA GLU A 163 1.29 -19.27 -2.04
C GLU A 163 0.80 -19.68 -3.43
N HIS A 164 0.99 -18.84 -4.45
CA HIS A 164 0.38 -18.99 -5.78
C HIS A 164 1.37 -19.35 -6.90
N PHE A 165 2.67 -19.16 -6.70
CA PHE A 165 3.69 -19.43 -7.70
C PHE A 165 4.70 -20.46 -7.22
N GLU A 166 5.15 -21.35 -8.13
CA GLU A 166 6.20 -22.30 -7.85
C GLU A 166 7.54 -21.57 -7.76
N HIS A 167 8.17 -21.65 -6.59
CA HIS A 167 9.52 -21.15 -6.37
C HIS A 167 10.26 -22.10 -5.42
N PRO A 168 11.19 -22.89 -5.91
CA PRO A 168 11.91 -23.86 -5.09
C PRO A 168 12.63 -23.21 -3.91
N GLY A 169 12.36 -23.69 -2.70
CA GLY A 169 12.98 -23.19 -1.48
C GLY A 169 12.37 -21.89 -0.93
N TRP A 170 11.26 -21.42 -1.47
CA TRP A 170 10.56 -20.24 -0.94
C TRP A 170 10.09 -20.46 0.49
N GLN A 171 10.28 -19.44 1.31
CA GLN A 171 9.77 -19.39 2.69
C GLN A 171 9.00 -18.09 2.89
N SER A 172 7.86 -18.17 3.58
CA SER A 172 7.10 -16.97 3.94
C SER A 172 7.89 -16.10 4.91
N ILE A 173 7.67 -14.80 4.83
CA ILE A 173 8.22 -13.79 5.75
C ILE A 173 7.18 -13.53 6.85
N GLU A 174 7.60 -13.58 8.12
CA GLU A 174 6.77 -13.34 9.31
C GLU A 174 7.04 -11.96 9.93
#